data_fb1f6370bc35342c5bba4867c7033020
#
_entry.id   fb1f6370bc35342c5bba4867c7033020
#
_cell.length_a   1.000
_cell.length_b   1.000
_cell.length_c   1.000
_cell.angle_alpha   90.00
_cell.angle_beta   90.00
_cell.angle_gamma   90.00
#
_symmetry.space_group_name_H-M   'P 1'
#
loop_
_entity.id
_entity.type
_entity.pdbx_description
1 polymer ?
#
loop_
_entity_poly.entity_id
_entity_poly.type
_entity_poly.pdbx_seq_one_letter_code
_entity_poly.pdbx_strand_id
1 'polypeptide(L)'
;MIVSDEPAKQRILAALSDEYSRKILTATIEVPMSALELSKKYEIPITTVYRRIEELVEAGLIAAVKSGRTTDGKWYDLYRSLLRRIDVSFEKGDVRIDITVNEHVADKFTRMWASIPSV
;
A
#
# COMPACT_ATOMS: atom_id res chain seq x y z
N MET A 1 -10.58 -10.05 3.65
CA MET A 1 -10.86 -10.36 2.22
C MET A 1 -9.82 -11.33 1.72
N ILE A 2 -10.25 -12.41 1.13
CA ILE A 2 -9.35 -13.42 0.54
C ILE A 2 -8.91 -12.97 -0.85
N VAL A 3 -7.61 -13.01 -1.10
CA VAL A 3 -7.05 -12.65 -2.41
C VAL A 3 -6.88 -13.93 -3.23
N SER A 4 -7.62 -14.05 -4.33
CA SER A 4 -7.60 -15.25 -5.18
C SER A 4 -6.75 -15.10 -6.45
N ASP A 5 -6.57 -13.86 -6.92
CA ASP A 5 -5.82 -13.58 -8.13
C ASP A 5 -4.32 -13.84 -7.92
N GLU A 6 -3.73 -14.74 -8.72
CA GLU A 6 -2.31 -15.09 -8.56
C GLU A 6 -1.35 -13.91 -8.76
N PRO A 7 -1.50 -13.06 -9.80
CA PRO A 7 -0.66 -11.88 -9.91
C PRO A 7 -0.75 -10.95 -8.71
N ALA A 8 -1.96 -10.77 -8.15
CA ALA A 8 -2.14 -9.94 -6.95
C ALA A 8 -1.43 -10.55 -5.75
N LYS A 9 -1.50 -11.87 -5.56
CA LYS A 9 -0.77 -12.56 -4.49
C LYS A 9 0.73 -12.32 -4.60
N GLN A 10 1.28 -12.41 -5.81
CA GLN A 10 2.72 -12.21 -6.03
C GLN A 10 3.16 -10.79 -5.69
N ARG A 11 2.36 -9.78 -6.06
CA ARG A 11 2.66 -8.39 -5.71
C ARG A 11 2.63 -8.15 -4.21
N ILE A 12 1.66 -8.74 -3.52
CA ILE A 12 1.55 -8.63 -2.06
C ILE A 12 2.75 -9.28 -1.38
N LEU A 13 3.12 -10.49 -1.80
CA LEU A 13 4.28 -11.19 -1.23
C LEU A 13 5.58 -10.41 -1.47
N ALA A 14 5.75 -9.83 -2.66
CA ALA A 14 6.90 -9.00 -2.98
C ALA A 14 6.97 -7.78 -2.06
N ALA A 15 5.83 -7.12 -1.83
CA ALA A 15 5.77 -5.97 -0.92
C ALA A 15 6.15 -6.35 0.51
N LEU A 16 5.66 -7.50 1.00
CA LEU A 16 5.94 -7.96 2.35
C LEU A 16 7.40 -8.39 2.54
N SER A 17 8.09 -8.76 1.47
CA SER A 17 9.50 -9.14 1.53
C SER A 17 10.43 -7.94 1.62
N ASP A 18 9.94 -6.72 1.36
CA ASP A 18 10.74 -5.50 1.34
C ASP A 18 10.54 -4.67 2.60
N GLU A 19 11.64 -4.39 3.29
CA GLU A 19 11.61 -3.64 4.55
C GLU A 19 11.03 -2.23 4.38
N TYR A 20 11.41 -1.52 3.30
CA TYR A 20 10.92 -0.16 3.05
C TYR A 20 9.42 -0.15 2.80
N SER A 21 8.93 -1.10 2.02
CA SER A 21 7.49 -1.24 1.76
C SER A 21 6.71 -1.47 3.05
N ARG A 22 7.21 -2.34 3.94
CA ARG A 22 6.58 -2.58 5.24
C ARG A 22 6.54 -1.31 6.11
N LYS A 23 7.63 -0.53 6.11
CA LYS A 23 7.68 0.74 6.85
C LYS A 23 6.67 1.75 6.32
N ILE A 24 6.59 1.89 5.00
CA ILE A 24 5.65 2.80 4.34
C ILE A 24 4.20 2.41 4.67
N LEU A 25 3.87 1.14 4.56
CA LEU A 25 2.53 0.64 4.88
C LEU A 25 2.17 0.92 6.33
N THR A 26 3.07 0.62 7.26
CA THR A 26 2.84 0.83 8.70
C THR A 26 2.63 2.31 9.02
N ALA A 27 3.47 3.17 8.47
CA ALA A 27 3.43 4.61 8.76
C ALA A 27 2.14 5.28 8.28
N THR A 28 1.49 4.72 7.27
CA THR A 28 0.33 5.33 6.62
C THR A 28 -1.02 4.70 6.99
N ILE A 29 -1.06 3.80 7.97
CA ILE A 29 -2.32 3.22 8.43
C ILE A 29 -3.20 4.27 9.09
N GLU A 30 -2.67 4.99 10.06
CA GLU A 30 -3.46 5.93 10.88
C GLU A 30 -3.50 7.35 10.32
N VAL A 31 -2.45 7.77 9.59
CA VAL A 31 -2.36 9.12 9.04
C VAL A 31 -1.86 9.09 7.60
N PRO A 32 -2.38 9.98 6.73
CA PRO A 32 -1.83 10.15 5.40
C PRO A 32 -0.43 10.79 5.47
N MET A 33 0.49 10.36 4.61
CA MET A 33 1.84 10.91 4.54
C MET A 33 2.28 11.11 3.10
N SER A 34 3.07 12.15 2.87
CA SER A 34 3.69 12.41 1.57
C SER A 34 4.96 11.56 1.41
N ALA A 35 5.42 11.42 0.16
CA ALA A 35 6.67 10.73 -0.12
C ALA A 35 7.85 11.39 0.60
N LEU A 36 7.88 12.72 0.63
CA LEU A 36 8.96 13.45 1.30
C LEU A 36 8.97 13.20 2.82
N GLU A 37 7.78 13.20 3.43
CA GLU A 37 7.67 12.90 4.86
C GLU A 37 8.16 11.48 5.18
N LEU A 38 7.80 10.50 4.34
CA LEU A 38 8.26 9.11 4.50
C LEU A 38 9.77 9.00 4.34
N SER A 39 10.33 9.69 3.32
CA SER A 39 11.76 9.72 3.09
C SER A 39 12.52 10.24 4.32
N LYS A 40 12.05 11.34 4.89
CA LYS A 40 12.68 11.95 6.07
C LYS A 40 12.53 11.07 7.31
N LYS A 41 11.35 10.52 7.54
CA LYS A 41 11.07 9.71 8.73
C LYS A 41 11.95 8.47 8.82
N TYR A 42 12.17 7.81 7.70
CA TYR A 42 12.89 6.53 7.66
C TYR A 42 14.28 6.63 7.04
N GLU A 43 14.71 7.84 6.68
CA GLU A 43 16.02 8.06 6.04
C GLU A 43 16.20 7.21 4.79
N ILE A 44 15.15 7.16 3.97
CA ILE A 44 15.14 6.44 2.69
C ILE A 44 15.33 7.46 1.56
N PRO A 45 16.21 7.19 0.59
CA PRO A 45 16.33 8.08 -0.58
C PRO A 45 14.97 8.32 -1.23
N ILE A 46 14.69 9.57 -1.58
CA ILE A 46 13.36 9.96 -2.11
C ILE A 46 12.98 9.17 -3.36
N THR A 47 13.95 8.90 -4.25
CA THR A 47 13.69 8.11 -5.46
C THR A 47 13.26 6.69 -5.14
N THR A 48 13.82 6.10 -4.08
CA THR A 48 13.44 4.77 -3.59
C THR A 48 12.02 4.80 -3.03
N VAL A 49 11.67 5.84 -2.27
CA VAL A 49 10.31 5.99 -1.73
C VAL A 49 9.30 6.04 -2.87
N TYR A 50 9.52 6.85 -3.90
CA TYR A 50 8.62 6.95 -5.05
C TYR A 50 8.45 5.60 -5.75
N ARG A 51 9.53 4.86 -5.95
CA ARG A 51 9.47 3.55 -6.59
C ARG A 51 8.66 2.55 -5.77
N ARG A 52 8.87 2.54 -4.44
CA ARG A 52 8.10 1.66 -3.56
C ARG A 52 6.63 2.04 -3.52
N ILE A 53 6.31 3.33 -3.51
CA ILE A 53 4.93 3.80 -3.56
C ILE A 53 4.25 3.33 -4.84
N GLU A 54 4.90 3.45 -6.00
CA GLU A 54 4.35 2.96 -7.27
C GLU A 54 4.03 1.47 -7.21
N GLU A 55 4.96 0.67 -6.69
CA GLU A 55 4.78 -0.77 -6.54
C GLU A 55 3.62 -1.10 -5.60
N LEU A 56 3.49 -0.36 -4.49
CA LEU A 56 2.41 -0.55 -3.52
C LEU A 56 1.06 -0.13 -4.08
N VAL A 57 1.01 0.93 -4.88
CA VAL A 57 -0.22 1.36 -5.57
C VAL A 57 -0.65 0.27 -6.56
N GLU A 58 0.28 -0.25 -7.36
CA GLU A 58 0.00 -1.35 -8.29
C GLU A 58 -0.50 -2.60 -7.58
N ALA A 59 0.03 -2.88 -6.40
CA ALA A 59 -0.40 -4.01 -5.59
C ALA A 59 -1.77 -3.79 -4.91
N GLY A 60 -2.35 -2.59 -4.99
CA GLY A 60 -3.61 -2.26 -4.34
C GLY A 60 -3.50 -2.10 -2.82
N LEU A 61 -2.31 -1.82 -2.30
CA LEU A 61 -2.06 -1.76 -0.85
C LEU A 61 -2.01 -0.34 -0.29
N ILE A 62 -1.78 0.65 -1.13
CA ILE A 62 -1.72 2.06 -0.75
C ILE A 62 -2.37 2.91 -1.83
N ALA A 63 -2.90 4.07 -1.48
CA ALA A 63 -3.47 5.01 -2.44
C ALA A 63 -3.27 6.44 -1.99
N ALA A 64 -3.24 7.35 -2.96
CA ALA A 64 -3.32 8.78 -2.69
C ALA A 64 -4.75 9.10 -2.22
N VAL A 65 -4.87 9.70 -1.04
CA VAL A 65 -6.18 9.99 -0.43
C VAL A 65 -6.49 11.48 -0.40
N LYS A 66 -5.48 12.33 -0.50
CA LYS A 66 -5.66 13.76 -0.67
C LYS A 66 -4.37 14.39 -1.18
N SER A 67 -4.47 15.66 -1.59
CA SER A 67 -3.33 16.43 -2.07
C SER A 67 -3.02 17.57 -1.12
N GLY A 68 -1.76 17.95 -1.06
CA GLY A 68 -1.31 19.15 -0.40
C GLY A 68 -0.66 20.09 -1.39
N ARG A 69 -0.35 21.30 -0.94
CA ARG A 69 0.31 22.29 -1.78
C ARG A 69 1.42 22.97 -1.00
N THR A 70 2.59 23.08 -1.61
CA THR A 70 3.74 23.76 -1.02
C THR A 70 3.57 25.27 -1.07
N THR A 71 4.39 25.99 -0.32
CA THR A 71 4.36 27.47 -0.31
C THR A 71 4.68 28.07 -1.67
N ASP A 72 5.47 27.37 -2.50
CA ASP A 72 5.79 27.79 -3.88
C ASP A 72 4.77 27.28 -4.92
N GLY A 73 3.66 26.71 -4.47
CA GLY A 73 2.54 26.34 -5.33
C GLY A 73 2.61 24.96 -5.97
N LYS A 74 3.57 24.13 -5.59
CA LYS A 74 3.66 22.77 -6.12
C LYS A 74 2.72 21.82 -5.39
N TRP A 75 2.08 20.93 -6.14
CA TRP A 75 1.19 19.90 -5.57
C TRP A 75 1.98 18.66 -5.19
N TYR A 76 1.54 17.99 -4.13
CA TYR A 76 2.06 16.67 -3.71
C TYR A 76 0.91 15.80 -3.22
N ASP A 77 1.07 14.49 -3.34
CA ASP A 77 0.07 13.54 -2.87
C ASP A 77 0.36 13.10 -1.44
N LEU A 78 -0.73 12.85 -0.72
CA LEU A 78 -0.68 12.21 0.59
C LEU A 78 -1.24 10.80 0.45
N TYR A 79 -0.45 9.83 0.85
CA TYR A 79 -0.75 8.41 0.68
C TYR A 79 -1.23 7.79 1.99
N ARG A 80 -2.10 6.82 1.86
CA ARG A 80 -2.58 6.09 3.03
C ARG A 80 -2.70 4.61 2.71
N SER A 81 -2.32 3.76 3.68
CA SER A 81 -2.45 2.32 3.57
C SER A 81 -3.92 1.94 3.48
N LEU A 82 -4.27 1.08 2.53
CA LEU A 82 -5.64 0.59 2.32
C LEU A 82 -5.97 -0.60 3.22
N LEU A 83 -4.95 -1.16 3.86
CA LEU A 83 -5.10 -2.33 4.70
C LEU A 83 -4.52 -2.07 6.09
N ARG A 84 -5.01 -2.82 7.05
CA ARG A 84 -4.52 -2.80 8.43
C ARG A 84 -3.69 -4.04 8.74
N ARG A 85 -4.02 -5.17 8.11
CA ARG A 85 -3.38 -6.45 8.39
C ARG A 85 -3.42 -7.35 7.17
N ILE A 86 -2.36 -8.14 7.00
CA ILE A 86 -2.29 -9.20 6.00
C ILE A 86 -1.94 -10.49 6.71
N ASP A 87 -2.77 -11.51 6.55
CA ASP A 87 -2.49 -12.85 7.02
C ASP A 87 -2.11 -13.72 5.83
N VAL A 88 -0.93 -14.34 5.90
CA VAL A 88 -0.42 -15.22 4.86
C VAL A 88 -0.25 -16.61 5.47
N SER A 89 -0.85 -17.60 4.85
CA SER A 89 -0.65 -19.00 5.24
C SER A 89 -0.23 -19.83 4.04
N PHE A 90 0.57 -20.85 4.31
CA PHE A 90 1.03 -21.79 3.30
C PHE A 90 0.68 -23.19 3.75
N GLU A 91 -0.09 -23.92 2.96
CA GLU A 91 -0.52 -25.26 3.26
C GLU A 91 -0.71 -26.06 1.98
N LYS A 92 -0.16 -27.24 1.93
CA LYS A 92 -0.31 -28.17 0.79
C LYS A 92 0.06 -27.54 -0.56
N GLY A 93 1.13 -26.74 -0.56
CA GLY A 93 1.61 -26.06 -1.77
C GLY A 93 0.84 -24.80 -2.14
N ASP A 94 -0.15 -24.41 -1.36
CA ASP A 94 -1.02 -23.28 -1.67
C ASP A 94 -0.78 -22.12 -0.72
N VAL A 95 -0.69 -20.90 -1.28
CA VAL A 95 -0.55 -19.66 -0.52
C VAL A 95 -1.91 -19.01 -0.40
N ARG A 96 -2.37 -18.81 0.82
CA ARG A 96 -3.62 -18.10 1.11
C ARG A 96 -3.29 -16.74 1.71
N ILE A 97 -3.89 -15.69 1.16
CA ILE A 97 -3.72 -14.31 1.64
C ILE A 97 -5.08 -13.75 2.01
N ASP A 98 -5.18 -13.27 3.25
CA ASP A 98 -6.38 -12.62 3.77
C ASP A 98 -6.03 -11.22 4.21
N ILE A 99 -6.72 -10.21 3.66
CA ILE A 99 -6.48 -8.80 3.96
C ILE A 99 -7.58 -8.28 4.88
N THR A 100 -7.16 -7.62 5.96
CA THR A 100 -8.05 -6.80 6.80
C THR A 100 -7.95 -5.36 6.31
N VAL A 101 -9.07 -4.81 5.87
CA VAL A 101 -9.16 -3.47 5.28
C VAL A 101 -8.98 -2.41 6.36
N ASN A 102 -8.31 -1.32 6.02
CA ASN A 102 -8.23 -0.14 6.88
C ASN A 102 -9.60 0.56 6.85
N GLU A 103 -10.32 0.57 7.96
CA GLU A 103 -11.68 1.12 8.07
C GLU A 103 -11.77 2.60 7.74
N HIS A 104 -10.68 3.34 7.86
CA HIS A 104 -10.66 4.77 7.54
C HIS A 104 -10.77 5.06 6.04
N VAL A 105 -10.46 4.06 5.21
CA VAL A 105 -10.44 4.19 3.73
C VAL A 105 -11.15 3.04 3.04
N ALA A 106 -12.15 2.44 3.68
CA ALA A 106 -12.85 1.26 3.17
C ALA A 106 -13.45 1.48 1.77
N ASP A 107 -14.05 2.64 1.53
CA ASP A 107 -14.64 2.97 0.23
C ASP A 107 -13.57 3.02 -0.88
N LYS A 108 -12.41 3.58 -0.58
CA LYS A 108 -11.29 3.65 -1.51
C LYS A 108 -10.75 2.27 -1.83
N PHE A 109 -10.61 1.43 -0.80
CA PHE A 109 -10.20 0.04 -0.97
C PHE A 109 -11.16 -0.69 -1.92
N THR A 110 -12.46 -0.60 -1.65
CA THR A 110 -13.48 -1.26 -2.47
C THR A 110 -13.39 -0.86 -3.94
N ARG A 111 -13.22 0.43 -4.22
CA ARG A 111 -13.08 0.92 -5.60
C ARG A 111 -11.83 0.40 -6.29
N MET A 112 -10.70 0.39 -5.57
CA MET A 112 -9.43 -0.08 -6.12
C MET A 112 -9.49 -1.58 -6.43
N TRP A 113 -10.01 -2.37 -5.51
CA TRP A 113 -10.05 -3.83 -5.64
C TRP A 113 -11.18 -4.34 -6.52
N ALA A 114 -12.15 -3.52 -6.85
CA ALA A 114 -13.23 -3.89 -7.77
C ALA A 114 -12.71 -4.21 -9.18
N SER A 115 -11.55 -3.68 -9.57
CA SER A 115 -10.95 -3.92 -10.87
C SER A 115 -10.07 -5.17 -10.91
N ILE A 116 -9.84 -5.83 -9.76
CA ILE A 116 -9.01 -7.04 -9.68
C ILE A 116 -9.91 -8.26 -9.86
N PRO A 117 -9.59 -9.17 -10.81
CA PRO A 117 -10.38 -10.36 -11.01
C PRO A 117 -10.52 -11.19 -9.75
N SER A 118 -11.74 -11.63 -9.45
CA SER A 118 -11.98 -12.62 -8.40
C SER A 118 -12.22 -13.98 -9.06
N VAL A 119 -11.65 -14.99 -8.46
CA VAL A 119 -11.76 -16.35 -9.00
C VAL A 119 -12.87 -17.10 -8.30
#